data_4f52376f523cb32f3fcec61eb8376ec3
#
_entry.id   4f52376f523cb32f3fcec61eb8376ec3
#
_cell.length_a   1.000
_cell.length_b   1.000
_cell.length_c   1.000
_cell.angle_alpha   90.00
_cell.angle_beta   90.00
_cell.angle_gamma   90.00
#
_symmetry.space_group_name_H-M   'P 1'
#
loop_
_entity.id
_entity.type
_entity.pdbx_description
1 polymer ?
#
loop_
_entity_poly.entity_id
_entity_poly.type
_entity_poly.pdbx_seq_one_letter_code
_entity_poly.pdbx_strand_id
1 'polypeptide(L)'
;MKKLLLIFLLIAAWSVQAREVYPLCDDWLFSFRYENSSDNARCVTLPHTWNLDALAGTIPYLRTTADYQRKLYVPQAWTGKRLFLKFYGVESGAHLFVNGTYVGEHRGGTTAFVFEITDRVKYGSENLLRVAVSNAITGDVLPLSSIHNIYGGISREG
;
A
#
# COMPACT_ATOMS: atom_id res chain seq x y z
N MET A 1 -45.15 -18.05 -23.82
CA MET A 1 -44.50 -16.73 -23.75
C MET A 1 -44.30 -16.23 -22.32
N LYS A 2 -45.30 -16.23 -21.43
CA LYS A 2 -45.15 -15.77 -20.02
C LYS A 2 -44.08 -16.53 -19.21
N LYS A 3 -43.91 -17.84 -19.40
CA LYS A 3 -42.88 -18.64 -18.69
C LYS A 3 -41.46 -18.36 -19.16
N LEU A 4 -41.26 -18.01 -20.43
CA LEU A 4 -39.95 -17.62 -20.98
C LEU A 4 -39.50 -16.26 -20.44
N LEU A 5 -40.42 -15.33 -20.26
CA LEU A 5 -40.17 -14.00 -19.69
C LEU A 5 -39.71 -14.08 -18.21
N LEU A 6 -40.27 -15.02 -17.45
CA LEU A 6 -39.92 -15.26 -16.05
C LEU A 6 -38.48 -15.83 -15.91
N ILE A 7 -38.06 -16.70 -16.83
CA ILE A 7 -36.72 -17.25 -16.86
C ILE A 7 -35.67 -16.15 -17.20
N PHE A 8 -36.01 -15.25 -18.12
CA PHE A 8 -35.16 -14.12 -18.47
C PHE A 8 -35.01 -13.12 -17.30
N LEU A 9 -36.04 -12.89 -16.51
CA LEU A 9 -35.99 -12.03 -15.31
C LEU A 9 -35.16 -12.65 -14.18
N LEU A 10 -35.13 -13.98 -14.05
CA LEU A 10 -34.31 -14.69 -13.07
C LEU A 10 -32.81 -14.68 -13.43
N ILE A 11 -32.45 -14.63 -14.71
CA ILE A 11 -31.05 -14.54 -15.16
C ILE A 11 -30.50 -13.12 -14.99
N ALA A 12 -31.35 -12.09 -15.08
CA ALA A 12 -30.96 -10.69 -14.88
C ALA A 12 -30.67 -10.33 -13.41
N ALA A 13 -30.98 -11.21 -12.47
CA ALA A 13 -30.70 -11.04 -11.04
C ALA A 13 -29.27 -11.47 -10.61
N TRP A 14 -28.37 -11.76 -11.55
CA TRP A 14 -26.94 -11.88 -11.23
C TRP A 14 -26.43 -10.49 -10.88
N SER A 15 -26.37 -10.25 -9.60
CA SER A 15 -25.90 -8.99 -9.03
C SER A 15 -24.51 -8.68 -9.59
N VAL A 16 -24.40 -7.61 -10.33
CA VAL A 16 -23.11 -6.96 -10.62
C VAL A 16 -22.55 -6.57 -9.26
N GLN A 17 -21.60 -7.36 -8.76
CA GLN A 17 -20.97 -7.07 -7.50
C GLN A 17 -20.07 -5.85 -7.72
N ALA A 18 -20.50 -4.72 -7.21
CA ALA A 18 -19.73 -3.48 -7.27
C ALA A 18 -18.40 -3.66 -6.53
N ARG A 19 -17.35 -3.01 -7.05
CA ARG A 19 -16.06 -2.95 -6.38
C ARG A 19 -16.20 -2.18 -5.07
N GLU A 20 -15.87 -2.80 -3.96
CA GLU A 20 -15.80 -2.15 -2.66
C GLU A 20 -14.39 -1.62 -2.43
N VAL A 21 -14.27 -0.41 -1.89
CA VAL A 21 -13.00 0.24 -1.58
C VAL A 21 -12.99 0.61 -0.10
N TYR A 22 -11.93 0.20 0.58
CA TYR A 22 -11.70 0.49 2.01
C TYR A 22 -10.42 1.30 2.15
N PRO A 23 -10.46 2.55 2.64
CA PRO A 23 -9.26 3.34 2.85
C PRO A 23 -8.42 2.75 3.99
N LEU A 24 -7.11 2.72 3.81
CA LEU A 24 -6.14 2.21 4.78
C LEU A 24 -5.17 3.31 5.18
N CYS A 25 -5.68 4.49 5.58
CA CYS A 25 -4.85 5.66 5.86
C CYS A 25 -4.24 5.66 7.26
N ASP A 26 -4.96 5.12 8.25
CA ASP A 26 -4.58 5.20 9.65
C ASP A 26 -3.79 3.97 10.15
N ASP A 27 -3.23 4.08 11.36
CA ASP A 27 -2.58 3.00 12.11
C ASP A 27 -1.36 2.36 11.41
N TRP A 28 -0.61 3.15 10.65
CA TRP A 28 0.65 2.69 10.10
C TRP A 28 1.79 2.91 11.09
N LEU A 29 2.58 1.88 11.33
CA LEU A 29 3.82 1.95 12.09
C LEU A 29 4.96 2.22 11.11
N PHE A 30 5.59 3.37 11.25
CA PHE A 30 6.72 3.82 10.43
C PHE A 30 8.04 3.62 11.19
N SER A 31 9.07 3.12 10.52
CA SER A 31 10.43 3.05 11.06
C SER A 31 11.47 3.10 9.95
N PHE A 32 12.63 3.73 10.23
CA PHE A 32 13.78 3.67 9.34
C PHE A 32 14.53 2.34 9.51
N ARG A 33 15.07 1.80 8.40
CA ARG A 33 15.82 0.53 8.45
C ARG A 33 17.24 0.64 9.02
N TYR A 34 17.84 1.81 9.01
CA TYR A 34 19.19 2.00 9.54
C TYR A 34 19.23 2.11 11.07
N GLU A 35 18.09 2.30 11.70
CA GLU A 35 17.95 2.32 13.14
C GLU A 35 17.51 0.94 13.61
N ASN A 36 18.08 0.44 14.74
CA ASN A 36 17.60 -0.79 15.36
C ASN A 36 16.11 -0.64 15.67
N SER A 37 15.30 -1.27 14.85
CA SER A 37 13.99 -0.85 14.43
C SER A 37 12.87 -0.87 15.47
N SER A 38 13.07 -1.47 16.65
CA SER A 38 12.01 -1.57 17.65
C SER A 38 11.77 -0.26 18.41
N ASP A 39 12.82 0.54 18.64
CA ASP A 39 12.76 1.67 19.57
C ASP A 39 12.36 3.00 18.90
N ASN A 40 12.41 3.07 17.57
CA ASN A 40 12.14 4.29 16.79
C ASN A 40 10.90 4.19 15.90
N ALA A 41 10.09 3.15 16.08
CA ALA A 41 8.84 3.01 15.36
C ALA A 41 7.79 3.99 15.89
N ARG A 42 7.15 4.74 14.99
CA ARG A 42 6.10 5.70 15.33
C ARG A 42 4.84 5.48 14.51
N CYS A 43 3.67 5.71 15.11
CA CYS A 43 2.41 5.71 14.38
C CYS A 43 2.32 6.92 13.46
N VAL A 44 1.89 6.69 12.23
CA VAL A 44 1.67 7.72 11.22
C VAL A 44 0.35 7.47 10.50
N THR A 45 -0.25 8.56 10.01
CA THR A 45 -1.41 8.52 9.12
C THR A 45 -0.94 8.86 7.71
N LEU A 46 -1.46 8.16 6.70
CA LEU A 46 -1.19 8.45 5.30
C LEU A 46 -2.11 9.58 4.79
N PRO A 47 -1.60 10.44 3.92
CA PRO A 47 -0.25 10.45 3.34
C PRO A 47 0.83 10.86 4.32
N HIS A 48 2.00 10.22 4.25
CA HIS A 48 3.15 10.50 5.10
C HIS A 48 4.44 10.47 4.28
N THR A 49 5.28 11.49 4.49
CA THR A 49 6.63 11.54 3.90
C THR A 49 7.62 12.01 4.95
N TRP A 50 8.71 11.26 5.16
CA TRP A 50 9.69 11.62 6.19
C TRP A 50 10.51 12.86 5.86
N ASN A 51 10.55 13.29 4.60
CA ASN A 51 11.26 14.51 4.23
C ASN A 51 10.47 15.79 4.57
N LEU A 52 9.16 15.72 4.83
CA LEU A 52 8.42 16.83 5.42
C LEU A 52 8.87 17.09 6.86
N ASP A 53 9.19 16.05 7.61
CA ASP A 53 9.77 16.16 8.95
C ASP A 53 11.14 16.86 8.90
N ALA A 54 11.92 16.60 7.83
CA ALA A 54 13.18 17.30 7.59
C ALA A 54 12.98 18.79 7.29
N LEU A 55 11.94 19.16 6.52
CA LEU A 55 11.59 20.56 6.28
C LEU A 55 11.11 21.26 7.55
N ALA A 56 10.46 20.55 8.45
CA ALA A 56 10.10 21.04 9.76
C ALA A 56 11.28 21.16 10.74
N GLY A 57 12.48 20.72 10.33
CA GLY A 57 13.71 20.79 11.14
C GLY A 57 13.81 19.72 12.23
N THR A 58 12.95 18.71 12.20
CA THR A 58 12.92 17.64 13.22
C THR A 58 13.92 16.53 12.94
N ILE A 59 14.26 16.30 11.66
CA ILE A 59 15.27 15.34 11.22
C ILE A 59 16.05 15.91 10.02
N PRO A 60 17.27 15.44 9.71
CA PRO A 60 17.96 15.80 8.49
C PRO A 60 17.26 15.22 7.25
N TYR A 61 17.47 15.83 6.09
CA TYR A 61 17.01 15.25 4.82
C TYR A 61 17.70 13.91 4.57
N LEU A 62 16.91 12.85 4.46
CA LEU A 62 17.41 11.49 4.35
C LEU A 62 17.01 10.84 3.02
N ARG A 63 18.01 10.21 2.38
CA ARG A 63 17.81 9.24 1.31
C ARG A 63 18.07 7.86 1.88
N THR A 64 17.02 7.11 2.10
CA THR A 64 17.08 5.85 2.83
C THR A 64 15.92 4.93 2.49
N THR A 65 15.88 3.80 3.14
CA THR A 65 14.72 2.90 3.12
C THR A 65 14.04 2.92 4.48
N ALA A 66 12.72 3.01 4.45
CA ALA A 66 11.88 2.93 5.62
C ALA A 66 10.81 1.83 5.44
N ASP A 67 10.36 1.28 6.54
CA ASP A 67 9.28 0.32 6.57
C ASP A 67 8.01 0.97 7.12
N TYR A 68 6.90 0.76 6.42
CA TYR A 68 5.55 1.02 6.86
C TYR A 68 4.88 -0.31 7.14
N GLN A 69 4.40 -0.51 8.35
CA GLN A 69 3.74 -1.74 8.76
C GLN A 69 2.33 -1.45 9.26
N ARG A 70 1.38 -2.31 8.92
CA ARG A 70 0.01 -2.22 9.39
C ARG A 70 -0.59 -3.60 9.57
N LYS A 71 -1.38 -3.76 10.62
CA LYS A 71 -2.27 -4.91 10.77
C LYS A 71 -3.55 -4.68 9.98
N LEU A 72 -3.93 -5.68 9.19
CA LEU A 72 -5.15 -5.68 8.40
C LEU A 72 -6.00 -6.90 8.76
N TYR A 73 -7.16 -6.69 9.36
CA TYR A 73 -8.13 -7.76 9.52
C TYR A 73 -8.86 -8.00 8.19
N VAL A 74 -8.81 -9.24 7.70
CA VAL A 74 -9.53 -9.65 6.48
C VAL A 74 -10.71 -10.53 6.88
N PRO A 75 -11.96 -10.07 6.68
CA PRO A 75 -13.14 -10.83 7.08
C PRO A 75 -13.23 -12.20 6.39
N GLN A 76 -13.72 -13.21 7.12
CA GLN A 76 -13.99 -14.53 6.55
C GLN A 76 -14.97 -14.47 5.36
N ALA A 77 -15.92 -13.54 5.41
CA ALA A 77 -16.93 -13.32 4.36
C ALA A 77 -16.32 -12.87 3.00
N TRP A 78 -15.05 -12.50 2.97
CA TRP A 78 -14.35 -12.13 1.74
C TRP A 78 -13.69 -13.32 1.05
N THR A 79 -13.79 -14.52 1.61
CA THR A 79 -13.29 -15.74 0.96
C THR A 79 -13.91 -15.89 -0.44
N GLY A 80 -13.05 -16.13 -1.44
CA GLY A 80 -13.44 -16.21 -2.84
C GLY A 80 -13.53 -14.86 -3.58
N LYS A 81 -13.42 -13.73 -2.89
CA LYS A 81 -13.26 -12.42 -3.54
C LYS A 81 -11.79 -12.18 -3.89
N ARG A 82 -11.56 -11.41 -4.96
CA ARG A 82 -10.21 -10.91 -5.29
C ARG A 82 -9.92 -9.66 -4.47
N LEU A 83 -8.77 -9.66 -3.81
CA LEU A 83 -8.32 -8.57 -2.94
C LEU A 83 -7.11 -7.89 -3.56
N PHE A 84 -7.19 -6.57 -3.63
CA PHE A 84 -6.15 -5.73 -4.20
C PHE A 84 -5.76 -4.64 -3.21
N LEU A 85 -4.46 -4.41 -3.09
CA LEU A 85 -3.92 -3.26 -2.38
C LEU A 85 -3.47 -2.23 -3.41
N LYS A 86 -4.06 -1.03 -3.37
CA LYS A 86 -3.76 0.05 -4.31
C LYS A 86 -3.06 1.18 -3.59
N PHE A 87 -1.97 1.65 -4.18
CA PHE A 87 -1.25 2.86 -3.76
C PHE A 87 -1.42 3.92 -4.83
N TYR A 88 -1.66 5.16 -4.43
CA TYR A 88 -1.81 6.28 -5.36
C TYR A 88 -0.51 7.04 -5.60
N GLY A 89 0.50 6.83 -4.76
CA GLY A 89 1.84 7.37 -4.96
C GLY A 89 2.78 6.94 -3.85
N VAL A 90 3.92 6.36 -4.24
CA VAL A 90 5.02 6.00 -3.35
C VAL A 90 6.33 6.39 -4.02
N GLU A 91 7.18 7.11 -3.32
CA GLU A 91 8.45 7.58 -3.89
C GLU A 91 9.64 6.87 -3.23
N SER A 92 10.59 6.34 -4.00
CA SER A 92 10.64 6.13 -5.47
C SER A 92 10.43 4.67 -5.80
N GLY A 93 10.58 3.79 -4.82
CA GLY A 93 10.41 2.34 -4.92
C GLY A 93 9.66 1.80 -3.72
N ALA A 94 8.80 0.81 -3.96
CA ALA A 94 8.04 0.11 -2.94
C ALA A 94 8.16 -1.40 -3.11
N HIS A 95 8.40 -2.11 -2.02
CA HIS A 95 8.33 -3.56 -1.97
C HIS A 95 7.25 -3.96 -0.97
N LEU A 96 6.24 -4.70 -1.42
CA LEU A 96 5.15 -5.18 -0.58
C LEU A 96 5.43 -6.59 -0.06
N PHE A 97 5.17 -6.77 1.22
CA PHE A 97 5.14 -8.05 1.90
C PHE A 97 3.82 -8.21 2.65
N VAL A 98 3.24 -9.41 2.60
CA VAL A 98 2.06 -9.80 3.37
C VAL A 98 2.41 -11.03 4.20
N ASN A 99 2.23 -10.95 5.51
CA ASN A 99 2.60 -12.02 6.45
C ASN A 99 4.06 -12.50 6.30
N GLY A 100 4.97 -11.57 6.00
CA GLY A 100 6.39 -11.84 5.74
C GLY A 100 6.72 -12.37 4.34
N THR A 101 5.73 -12.71 3.54
CA THR A 101 5.92 -13.20 2.17
C THR A 101 5.97 -12.03 1.18
N TYR A 102 6.98 -12.01 0.33
CA TYR A 102 7.11 -11.02 -0.74
C TYR A 102 5.97 -11.16 -1.76
N VAL A 103 5.36 -10.03 -2.12
CA VAL A 103 4.25 -9.96 -3.09
C VAL A 103 4.71 -9.37 -4.40
N GLY A 104 5.45 -8.27 -4.36
CA GLY A 104 5.91 -7.57 -5.56
C GLY A 104 6.59 -6.25 -5.25
N GLU A 105 7.09 -5.62 -6.30
CA GLU A 105 7.72 -4.30 -6.25
C GLU A 105 7.09 -3.36 -7.26
N HIS A 106 7.15 -2.07 -6.95
CA HIS A 106 6.89 -0.98 -7.87
C HIS A 106 8.09 -0.05 -7.87
N ARG A 107 8.52 0.37 -9.05
CA ARG A 107 9.55 1.37 -9.27
C ARG A 107 8.99 2.51 -10.08
N GLY A 108 9.22 3.70 -9.63
CA GLY A 108 8.73 4.92 -10.25
C GLY A 108 8.30 5.93 -9.22
N GLY A 109 8.01 7.13 -9.65
CA GLY A 109 7.61 8.20 -8.76
C GLY A 109 6.14 8.14 -8.37
N THR A 110 5.38 9.15 -8.74
CA THR A 110 4.02 9.44 -8.26
C THR A 110 2.89 8.67 -8.97
N THR A 111 3.19 7.61 -9.72
CA THR A 111 2.16 6.83 -10.43
C THR A 111 1.45 5.85 -9.50
N ALA A 112 0.14 5.73 -9.67
CA ALA A 112 -0.64 4.74 -8.93
C ALA A 112 -0.34 3.31 -9.42
N PHE A 113 -0.28 2.36 -8.50
CA PHE A 113 -0.08 0.95 -8.79
C PHE A 113 -0.89 0.06 -7.88
N VAL A 114 -1.00 -1.23 -8.24
CA VAL A 114 -1.86 -2.19 -7.56
C VAL A 114 -1.13 -3.51 -7.39
N PHE A 115 -1.25 -4.11 -6.20
CA PHE A 115 -0.84 -5.49 -5.94
C PHE A 115 -2.06 -6.35 -5.64
N GLU A 116 -2.16 -7.52 -6.24
CA GLU A 116 -3.13 -8.53 -5.83
C GLU A 116 -2.58 -9.29 -4.61
N ILE A 117 -3.39 -9.37 -3.55
CA ILE A 117 -3.02 -10.03 -2.29
C ILE A 117 -3.93 -11.20 -1.94
N THR A 118 -4.81 -11.62 -2.84
CA THR A 118 -5.84 -12.66 -2.64
C THR A 118 -5.27 -13.93 -2.01
N ASP A 119 -4.17 -14.45 -2.57
CA ASP A 119 -3.54 -15.71 -2.13
C ASP A 119 -2.49 -15.51 -1.02
N ARG A 120 -2.35 -14.29 -0.49
CA ARG A 120 -1.34 -13.93 0.51
C ARG A 120 -1.94 -13.64 1.88
N VAL A 121 -3.27 -13.45 1.93
CA VAL A 121 -3.97 -13.13 3.17
C VAL A 121 -4.58 -14.37 3.82
N LYS A 122 -4.73 -14.29 5.12
CA LYS A 122 -5.50 -15.24 5.94
C LYS A 122 -6.86 -14.62 6.21
N TYR A 123 -7.92 -15.32 5.81
CA TYR A 123 -9.30 -14.87 6.03
C TYR A 123 -9.73 -15.14 7.46
N GLY A 124 -10.58 -14.29 8.01
CA GLY A 124 -11.05 -14.36 9.40
C GLY A 124 -9.98 -14.01 10.44
N SER A 125 -8.88 -13.38 10.05
CA SER A 125 -7.77 -13.08 10.94
C SER A 125 -7.03 -11.79 10.58
N GLU A 126 -6.16 -11.33 11.50
CA GLU A 126 -5.22 -10.24 11.23
C GLU A 126 -4.09 -10.71 10.31
N ASN A 127 -3.73 -9.85 9.38
CA ASN A 127 -2.60 -10.00 8.48
C ASN A 127 -1.64 -8.83 8.68
N LEU A 128 -0.35 -9.08 8.60
CA LEU A 128 0.66 -8.03 8.66
C LEU A 128 1.01 -7.57 7.24
N LEU A 129 0.68 -6.35 6.92
CA LEU A 129 1.18 -5.65 5.74
C LEU A 129 2.50 -4.97 6.09
N ARG A 130 3.51 -5.10 5.23
CA ARG A 130 4.76 -4.33 5.31
C ARG A 130 5.12 -3.80 3.94
N VAL A 131 5.28 -2.49 3.86
CA VAL A 131 5.72 -1.79 2.64
C VAL A 131 7.08 -1.20 2.92
N ALA A 132 8.11 -1.71 2.25
CA ALA A 132 9.44 -1.14 2.30
C ALA A 132 9.54 -0.07 1.22
N VAL A 133 9.71 1.17 1.63
CA VAL A 133 9.77 2.34 0.74
C VAL A 133 11.18 2.88 0.71
N SER A 134 11.71 3.17 -0.48
CA SER A 134 13.05 3.74 -0.66
C SER A 134 13.00 4.96 -1.55
N ASN A 135 13.65 6.04 -1.13
CA ASN A 135 13.93 7.22 -1.96
C ASN A 135 15.41 7.29 -2.38
N ALA A 136 16.12 6.17 -2.33
CA ALA A 136 17.49 6.08 -2.85
C ALA A 136 17.51 6.34 -4.35
N ILE A 137 18.58 6.98 -4.83
CA ILE A 137 18.80 7.15 -6.27
C ILE A 137 19.14 5.78 -6.85
N THR A 138 18.34 5.35 -7.81
CA THR A 138 18.63 4.17 -8.63
C THR A 138 18.78 4.64 -10.08
N GLY A 139 19.69 4.02 -10.84
CA GLY A 139 19.97 4.46 -12.22
C GLY A 139 18.82 4.28 -13.21
N ASP A 140 17.75 3.66 -12.79
CA ASP A 140 16.56 3.30 -13.58
C ASP A 140 15.29 4.10 -13.23
N VAL A 141 15.34 4.95 -12.20
CA VAL A 141 14.19 5.79 -11.80
C VAL A 141 14.57 7.27 -11.90
N LEU A 142 13.78 8.03 -12.65
CA LEU A 142 13.97 9.48 -12.78
C LEU A 142 13.48 10.23 -11.51
N PRO A 143 14.15 11.36 -11.15
CA PRO A 143 15.29 11.98 -11.81
C PRO A 143 16.63 11.39 -11.37
N LEU A 144 17.51 11.11 -12.32
CA LEU A 144 18.82 10.48 -12.10
C LEU A 144 19.82 11.40 -11.35
N SER A 145 19.60 12.69 -11.34
CA SER A 145 20.53 13.70 -10.81
C SER A 145 19.84 14.90 -10.20
N SER A 146 18.79 14.73 -9.42
CA SER A 146 18.18 15.90 -8.81
C SER A 146 18.86 16.24 -7.49
N ILE A 147 19.35 17.46 -7.41
CA ILE A 147 19.67 18.17 -6.18
C ILE A 147 18.35 18.42 -5.40
N HIS A 148 17.19 18.26 -6.03
CA HIS A 148 15.87 18.63 -5.54
C HIS A 148 15.04 17.40 -5.17
N ASN A 149 14.75 17.28 -3.92
CA ASN A 149 13.56 16.79 -3.23
C ASN A 149 12.82 15.58 -3.83
N ILE A 150 13.45 14.40 -3.80
CA ILE A 150 12.71 13.15 -3.86
C ILE A 150 12.19 12.90 -2.43
N TYR A 151 10.92 13.20 -2.21
CA TYR A 151 10.27 12.94 -0.93
C TYR A 151 10.08 11.43 -0.76
N GLY A 152 10.69 10.86 0.28
CA GLY A 152 10.47 9.45 0.57
C GLY A 152 9.20 9.24 1.37
N GLY A 153 8.38 8.26 0.99
CA GLY A 153 7.18 7.91 1.72
C GLY A 153 6.01 7.47 0.84
N ILE A 154 4.87 7.26 1.48
CA ILE A 154 3.58 7.03 0.83
C ILE A 154 2.88 8.38 0.74
N SER A 155 3.02 9.03 -0.41
CA SER A 155 2.73 10.46 -0.60
C SER A 155 1.28 10.78 -0.96
N ARG A 156 0.46 9.76 -1.23
CA ARG A 156 -0.96 9.91 -1.54
C ARG A 156 -1.78 8.86 -0.79
N GLU A 157 -3.02 9.21 -0.48
CA GLU A 157 -3.98 8.29 0.16
C GLU A 157 -4.13 7.01 -0.66
N GLY A 158 -4.26 5.89 0.05
CA GLY A 158 -4.42 4.55 -0.50
C GLY A 158 -5.86 4.05 -0.43
#